data_73a48fe31ce9462bb996c4f212f76fb6
#
_entry.id   73a48fe31ce9462bb996c4f212f76fb6
#
_cell.length_a   1.000
_cell.length_b   1.000
_cell.length_c   1.000
_cell.angle_alpha   90.00
_cell.angle_beta   90.00
_cell.angle_gamma   90.00
#
_symmetry.space_group_name_H-M   'P 1'
#
loop_
_entity.id
_entity.type
_entity.pdbx_description
1 polymer ?
#
loop_
_entity_poly.entity_id
_entity_poly.type
_entity_poly.pdbx_seq_one_letter_code
_entity_poly.pdbx_strand_id
1 'polypeptide(L)'
;MATVDECRDALNRLAARMDANAASSGNQIDLDRPLACTVTDLGVAFHGQLTGGRLLGLTDGDNPDAKIRLTASSDDLVAMINGELDLAKSWASGRIGIKANPFDLLKLRKLM
;
A
#
# COMPACT_ATOMS: atom_id res chain seq x y z
N MET A 1 17.27 -6.70 -6.31
CA MET A 1 16.65 -5.40 -5.97
C MET A 1 15.78 -4.93 -7.12
N ALA A 2 14.51 -4.65 -6.85
CA ALA A 2 13.63 -4.11 -7.89
C ALA A 2 13.98 -2.63 -8.16
N THR A 3 13.60 -2.16 -9.34
CA THR A 3 13.84 -0.77 -9.73
C THR A 3 12.69 0.14 -9.27
N VAL A 4 12.90 1.45 -9.34
CA VAL A 4 11.84 2.44 -9.07
C VAL A 4 10.66 2.23 -10.02
N ASP A 5 10.92 1.98 -11.30
CA ASP A 5 9.87 1.72 -12.29
C ASP A 5 9.10 0.45 -11.98
N GLU A 6 9.76 -0.60 -11.55
CA GLU A 6 9.11 -1.84 -11.14
C GLU A 6 8.20 -1.63 -9.92
N CYS A 7 8.65 -0.84 -8.95
CA CYS A 7 7.84 -0.48 -7.78
C CYS A 7 6.62 0.35 -8.20
N ARG A 8 6.81 1.33 -9.06
CA ARG A 8 5.72 2.17 -9.57
C ARG A 8 4.69 1.33 -10.33
N ASP A 9 5.14 0.44 -11.19
CA ASP A 9 4.26 -0.46 -11.95
C ASP A 9 3.50 -1.40 -11.02
N ALA A 10 4.16 -1.94 -9.99
CA ALA A 10 3.51 -2.80 -9.01
C ALA A 10 2.42 -2.06 -8.25
N LEU A 11 2.69 -0.82 -7.82
CA LEU A 11 1.70 0.01 -7.12
C LEU A 11 0.53 0.37 -8.04
N ASN A 12 0.78 0.66 -9.31
CA ASN A 12 -0.28 0.92 -10.28
C ASN A 12 -1.15 -0.31 -10.52
N ARG A 13 -0.56 -1.50 -10.56
CA ARG A 13 -1.31 -2.76 -10.64
C ARG A 13 -2.15 -3.00 -9.39
N LEU A 14 -1.61 -2.67 -8.22
CA LEU A 14 -2.36 -2.75 -6.97
C LEU A 14 -3.56 -1.81 -6.99
N ALA A 15 -3.37 -0.57 -7.41
CA ALA A 15 -4.45 0.41 -7.53
C ALA A 15 -5.54 -0.06 -8.47
N ALA A 16 -5.19 -0.61 -9.64
CA ALA A 16 -6.14 -1.15 -10.59
C ALA A 16 -6.92 -2.34 -10.02
N ARG A 17 -6.23 -3.21 -9.28
CA ARG A 17 -6.84 -4.38 -8.64
C ARG A 17 -7.83 -3.97 -7.56
N MET A 18 -7.46 -2.98 -6.74
CA MET A 18 -8.33 -2.43 -5.70
C MET A 18 -9.57 -1.79 -6.32
N ASP A 19 -9.42 -1.05 -7.41
CA ASP A 19 -10.53 -0.43 -8.12
C ASP A 19 -11.51 -1.48 -8.65
N ALA A 20 -11.00 -2.55 -9.26
CA ALA A 20 -11.82 -3.66 -9.76
C ALA A 20 -12.56 -4.36 -8.62
N ASN A 21 -11.90 -4.61 -7.50
CA ASN A 21 -12.51 -5.25 -6.33
C ASN A 21 -13.60 -4.35 -5.71
N ALA A 22 -13.37 -3.07 -5.59
CA ALA A 22 -14.34 -2.13 -5.05
C ALA A 22 -15.59 -2.05 -5.95
N ALA A 23 -15.41 -2.11 -7.27
CA ALA A 23 -16.51 -2.07 -8.22
C ALA A 23 -17.33 -3.37 -8.21
N SER A 24 -16.70 -4.54 -8.03
CA SER A 24 -17.36 -5.83 -8.14
C SER A 24 -17.99 -6.32 -6.83
N SER A 25 -17.39 -6.00 -5.69
CA SER A 25 -17.83 -6.55 -4.40
C SER A 25 -19.00 -5.81 -3.78
N GLY A 26 -19.19 -4.53 -4.13
CA GLY A 26 -20.17 -3.67 -3.47
C GLY A 26 -19.83 -3.35 -2.02
N ASN A 27 -18.79 -3.96 -1.48
CA ASN A 27 -18.32 -3.72 -0.11
C ASN A 27 -17.27 -2.63 -0.12
N GLN A 28 -17.70 -1.40 0.10
CA GLN A 28 -16.78 -0.29 0.26
C GLN A 28 -16.38 -0.17 1.71
N ILE A 29 -15.09 -0.01 1.94
CA ILE A 29 -14.57 0.24 3.28
C ILE A 29 -14.61 1.73 3.51
N ASP A 30 -15.23 2.13 4.61
CA ASP A 30 -15.31 3.52 5.02
C ASP A 30 -13.96 3.97 5.61
N LEU A 31 -13.02 4.20 4.74
CA LEU A 31 -11.67 4.66 5.08
C LEU A 31 -11.23 5.65 4.02
N ASP A 32 -10.99 6.89 4.44
CA ASP A 32 -10.54 7.98 3.58
C ASP A 32 -9.31 8.60 4.24
N ARG A 33 -8.12 8.20 3.79
CA ARG A 33 -6.85 8.61 4.38
C ARG A 33 -5.78 8.79 3.33
N PRO A 34 -4.92 9.81 3.46
CA PRO A 34 -3.71 9.90 2.65
C PRO A 34 -2.74 8.79 3.06
N LEU A 35 -2.18 8.12 2.05
CA LEU A 35 -1.29 6.98 2.23
C LEU A 35 0.06 7.29 1.59
N ALA A 36 1.14 6.92 2.25
CA ALA A 36 2.49 6.99 1.69
C ALA A 36 3.17 5.63 1.81
N CYS A 37 3.99 5.32 0.82
CA CYS A 37 4.81 4.11 0.79
C CYS A 37 6.27 4.52 0.64
N THR A 38 7.12 4.08 1.56
CA THR A 38 8.56 4.33 1.51
C THR A 38 9.28 3.06 1.09
N VAL A 39 10.12 3.17 0.07
CA VAL A 39 10.96 2.06 -0.42
C VAL A 39 12.37 2.29 0.11
N THR A 40 12.75 1.54 1.13
CA THR A 40 13.91 1.83 1.97
C THR A 40 15.25 1.69 1.25
N ASP A 41 15.39 0.66 0.41
CA ASP A 41 16.64 0.37 -0.29
C ASP A 41 16.90 1.29 -1.49
N LEU A 42 15.85 1.90 -2.03
CA LEU A 42 15.95 2.84 -3.15
C LEU A 42 15.92 4.31 -2.70
N GLY A 43 15.57 4.57 -1.45
CA GLY A 43 15.46 5.92 -0.92
C GLY A 43 14.38 6.75 -1.59
N VAL A 44 13.31 6.11 -2.07
CA VAL A 44 12.19 6.78 -2.74
C VAL A 44 10.89 6.51 -2.01
N ALA A 45 9.89 7.30 -2.32
CA ALA A 45 8.55 7.14 -1.77
C ALA A 45 7.49 7.41 -2.83
N PHE A 46 6.30 6.93 -2.57
CA PHE A 46 5.11 7.19 -3.38
C PHE A 46 3.97 7.53 -2.43
N HIS A 47 2.99 8.27 -2.91
CA HIS A 47 1.82 8.59 -2.10
C HIS A 47 0.56 8.59 -2.95
N GLY A 48 -0.57 8.47 -2.28
CA GLY A 48 -1.88 8.50 -2.90
C GLY A 48 -2.95 8.66 -1.83
N GLN A 49 -4.20 8.57 -2.25
CA GLN A 49 -5.36 8.66 -1.36
C GLN A 49 -6.08 7.34 -1.34
N LEU A 50 -6.22 6.76 -0.15
CA LEU A 50 -7.03 5.56 0.07
C LEU A 50 -8.45 6.00 0.39
N THR A 51 -9.39 5.70 -0.50
CA THR A 51 -10.78 6.14 -0.39
C THR A 51 -11.72 5.04 -0.89
N GLY A 52 -12.66 4.63 -0.03
CA GLY A 52 -13.69 3.67 -0.42
C GLY A 52 -13.15 2.34 -0.94
N GLY A 53 -12.01 1.87 -0.43
CA GLY A 53 -11.37 0.65 -0.89
C GLY A 53 -10.55 0.82 -2.17
N ARG A 54 -10.32 2.06 -2.60
CA ARG A 54 -9.56 2.38 -3.81
C ARG A 54 -8.33 3.19 -3.47
N LEU A 55 -7.26 3.01 -4.24
CA LEU A 55 -6.05 3.82 -4.15
C LEU A 55 -6.01 4.77 -5.35
N LEU A 56 -6.19 6.06 -5.07
CA LEU A 56 -6.35 7.09 -6.10
C LEU A 56 -5.19 8.07 -6.07
N GLY A 57 -4.90 8.67 -7.22
CA GLY A 57 -3.93 9.76 -7.33
C GLY A 57 -2.50 9.37 -6.98
N LEU A 58 -2.11 8.12 -7.27
CA LEU A 58 -0.77 7.62 -6.96
C LEU A 58 0.29 8.46 -7.68
N THR A 59 1.22 9.03 -6.90
CA THR A 59 2.19 10.01 -7.35
C THR A 59 3.55 9.70 -6.72
N ASP A 60 4.63 9.97 -7.45
CA ASP A 60 5.98 9.87 -6.92
C ASP A 60 6.21 10.94 -5.85
N GLY A 61 6.90 10.56 -4.78
CA GLY A 61 7.24 11.43 -3.67
C GLY A 61 6.55 11.04 -2.37
N ASP A 62 7.01 11.64 -1.27
CA ASP A 62 6.41 11.41 0.04
C ASP A 62 5.32 12.44 0.32
N ASN A 63 4.35 12.05 1.13
CA ASN A 63 3.39 12.97 1.72
C ASN A 63 3.62 12.97 3.23
N PRO A 64 4.21 14.04 3.80
CA PRO A 64 4.47 14.08 5.25
C PRO A 64 3.19 14.05 6.09
N ASP A 65 2.05 14.40 5.51
CA ASP A 65 0.75 14.37 6.19
C ASP A 65 0.04 13.02 6.08
N ALA A 66 0.68 12.03 5.47
CA ALA A 66 0.07 10.71 5.31
C ALA A 66 -0.28 10.10 6.67
N LYS A 67 -1.51 9.60 6.77
CA LYS A 67 -2.01 8.95 7.98
C LYS A 67 -1.71 7.46 8.01
N ILE A 68 -1.50 6.87 6.84
CA ILE A 68 -1.09 5.47 6.70
C ILE A 68 0.26 5.46 5.99
N ARG A 69 1.25 4.80 6.60
CA ARG A 69 2.59 4.68 6.03
C ARG A 69 2.97 3.22 5.92
N LEU A 70 3.34 2.83 4.71
CA LEU A 70 3.88 1.52 4.42
C LEU A 70 5.39 1.67 4.17
N THR A 71 6.18 0.80 4.77
CA THR A 71 7.63 0.81 4.61
C THR A 71 8.10 -0.58 4.23
N ALA A 72 8.84 -0.70 3.15
CA ALA A 72 9.35 -1.98 2.66
C ALA A 72 10.57 -1.77 1.77
N SER A 73 11.36 -2.84 1.56
CA SER A 73 12.35 -2.85 0.49
C SER A 73 11.63 -2.99 -0.87
N SER A 74 12.35 -2.68 -1.94
CA SER A 74 11.77 -2.77 -3.29
C SER A 74 11.31 -4.19 -3.62
N ASP A 75 12.13 -5.19 -3.31
CA ASP A 75 11.78 -6.60 -3.57
C ASP A 75 10.58 -7.04 -2.74
N ASP A 76 10.52 -6.65 -1.47
CA ASP A 76 9.42 -7.01 -0.59
C ASP A 76 8.11 -6.33 -1.01
N LEU A 77 8.17 -5.08 -1.46
CA LEU A 77 7.00 -4.38 -1.96
C LEU A 77 6.43 -5.07 -3.19
N VAL A 78 7.27 -5.39 -4.17
CA VAL A 78 6.84 -6.05 -5.39
C VAL A 78 6.31 -7.46 -5.08
N ALA A 79 7.00 -8.22 -4.23
CA ALA A 79 6.57 -9.56 -3.84
C ALA A 79 5.23 -9.55 -3.11
N MET A 80 5.01 -8.58 -2.22
CA MET A 80 3.74 -8.40 -1.52
C MET A 80 2.60 -8.15 -2.51
N ILE A 81 2.80 -7.24 -3.46
CA ILE A 81 1.78 -6.89 -4.45
C ILE A 81 1.48 -8.06 -5.37
N ASN A 82 2.50 -8.86 -5.71
CA ASN A 82 2.34 -10.05 -6.54
C ASN A 82 1.74 -11.25 -5.80
N GLY A 83 1.48 -11.13 -4.49
CA GLY A 83 0.93 -12.21 -3.69
C GLY A 83 1.96 -13.27 -3.28
N GLU A 84 3.24 -12.96 -3.38
CA GLU A 84 4.35 -13.87 -3.04
C GLU A 84 4.78 -13.78 -1.58
N LEU A 85 4.28 -12.78 -0.84
CA LEU A 85 4.53 -12.59 0.59
C LEU A 85 3.23 -12.61 1.36
N ASP A 86 3.25 -13.28 2.50
CA ASP A 86 2.18 -13.18 3.49
C ASP A 86 2.35 -11.85 4.24
N LEU A 87 1.39 -10.94 4.06
CA LEU A 87 1.47 -9.61 4.65
C LEU A 87 1.49 -9.65 6.19
N ALA A 88 0.66 -10.50 6.78
CA ALA A 88 0.58 -10.60 8.24
C ALA A 88 1.90 -11.10 8.83
N LYS A 89 2.50 -12.13 8.24
CA LYS A 89 3.79 -12.66 8.67
C LYS A 89 4.92 -11.67 8.44
N SER A 90 4.91 -10.98 7.32
CA SER A 90 5.94 -9.98 6.99
C SER A 90 5.88 -8.78 7.92
N TRP A 91 4.68 -8.38 8.31
CA TRP A 91 4.49 -7.32 9.30
C TRP A 91 4.95 -7.77 10.69
N ALA A 92 4.56 -8.96 11.11
CA ALA A 92 4.95 -9.50 12.42
C ALA A 92 6.47 -9.67 12.55
N SER A 93 7.16 -10.02 11.48
CA SER A 93 8.61 -10.19 11.46
C SER A 93 9.39 -8.87 11.29
N GLY A 94 8.70 -7.75 11.04
CA GLY A 94 9.33 -6.47 10.79
C GLY A 94 9.84 -6.27 9.36
N ARG A 95 9.58 -7.22 8.47
CA ARG A 95 9.99 -7.16 7.07
C ARG A 95 9.26 -6.04 6.31
N ILE A 96 7.98 -5.85 6.63
CA ILE A 96 7.16 -4.75 6.13
C ILE A 96 6.64 -3.96 7.32
N GLY A 97 6.81 -2.66 7.31
CA GLY A 97 6.30 -1.76 8.33
C GLY A 97 4.98 -1.13 7.90
N ILE A 98 4.01 -1.12 8.79
CA ILE A 98 2.75 -0.41 8.59
C ILE A 98 2.53 0.48 9.81
N LYS A 99 2.36 1.78 9.56
CA LYS A 99 2.11 2.76 10.60
C LYS A 99 0.78 3.44 10.32
N ALA A 100 -0.18 3.24 11.22
CA ALA A 100 -1.51 3.80 11.10
C ALA A 100 -2.21 3.81 12.45
N ASN A 101 -3.31 4.55 12.54
CA ASN A 101 -4.20 4.52 13.69
C ASN A 101 -4.76 3.08 13.88
N PRO A 102 -4.92 2.58 15.12
CA PRO A 102 -5.47 1.23 15.33
C PRO A 102 -6.80 0.97 14.64
N PHE A 103 -7.69 1.95 14.58
CA PHE A 103 -8.97 1.80 13.86
C PHE A 103 -8.76 1.66 12.35
N ASP A 104 -7.81 2.41 11.80
CA ASP A 104 -7.45 2.32 10.39
C ASP A 104 -6.81 0.96 10.08
N LEU A 105 -5.98 0.43 10.97
CA LEU A 105 -5.40 -0.90 10.81
C LEU A 105 -6.46 -1.99 10.76
N LEU A 106 -7.50 -1.89 11.58
CA LEU A 106 -8.62 -2.84 11.54
C LEU A 106 -9.36 -2.78 10.20
N LYS A 107 -9.55 -1.58 9.65
CA LYS A 107 -10.19 -1.42 8.34
C LYS A 107 -9.29 -1.93 7.21
N LEU A 108 -7.98 -1.71 7.29
CA LEU A 108 -7.02 -2.20 6.31
C LEU A 108 -7.00 -3.74 6.25
N ARG A 109 -7.18 -4.42 7.37
CA ARG A 109 -7.24 -5.88 7.40
C ARG A 109 -8.37 -6.44 6.55
N LYS A 110 -9.45 -5.69 6.36
CA LYS A 110 -10.57 -6.10 5.52
C LYS A 110 -10.25 -6.01 4.03
N LEU A 111 -9.21 -5.25 3.66
CA LEU A 111 -8.74 -5.14 2.28
C LEU A 111 -7.79 -6.27 1.87
N MET A 112 -7.32 -7.02 2.83
CA MET A 112 -6.36 -8.11 2.59
C MET A 112 -7.02 -9.47 2.42
#